data_82a57d8cd705b8f85c3ad5300f933de2
#
_entry.id   82a57d8cd705b8f85c3ad5300f933de2
#
_cell.length_a   1.000
_cell.length_b   1.000
_cell.length_c   1.000
_cell.angle_alpha   90.00
_cell.angle_beta   90.00
_cell.angle_gamma   90.00
#
_symmetry.space_group_name_H-M   'P 1'
#
loop_
_entity.id
_entity.type
_entity.pdbx_description
1 polymer ?
#
loop_
_entity_poly.entity_id
_entity_poly.type
_entity_poly.pdbx_seq_one_letter_code
_entity_poly.pdbx_strand_id
1 'polypeptide(L)'
;MTNTQTGGNEYDTRMRRAGRLSSQHSFAAEFLDFYTHIAAFQKALRANIAASSGLKSRSTPAVDLRDPIDLTVLLPHFRGFLSTIEQHAPPALGQAAHQMSLLPSDSWVASLEAYWEHAGKYDQQVGAFAQFLARAFLQPYAEFRSAQIPKAPMVMTVRVCPLCGARPLLGVLRPEGDGGKRSLLCSFCSEEWEFRRIHCPTCGEEAEGKLPVYVAEQLPHIRVEACDTCKFFLTGVDLTKDGRAVPLVDDLAAIPLTLWAHEHGYSRLQPNLLGT
;
A
#
# COMPACT_ATOMS: atom_id res chain seq x y z
N MET A 1 -21.47 -6.12 17.76
CA MET A 1 -20.63 -7.33 17.51
C MET A 1 -19.42 -6.88 16.74
N THR A 2 -18.28 -6.90 17.34
CA THR A 2 -17.09 -6.09 17.07
C THR A 2 -16.24 -6.62 15.92
N ASN A 3 -15.84 -5.71 15.08
CA ASN A 3 -15.08 -5.77 13.83
C ASN A 3 -13.63 -6.37 13.92
N THR A 4 -13.34 -7.17 14.93
CA THR A 4 -12.01 -7.78 15.14
C THR A 4 -11.72 -8.98 14.21
N GLN A 5 -12.76 -9.59 13.64
CA GLN A 5 -12.60 -10.73 12.71
C GLN A 5 -12.29 -10.33 11.26
N THR A 6 -12.56 -9.07 10.86
CA THR A 6 -12.37 -8.61 9.48
C THR A 6 -10.89 -8.47 9.09
N GLY A 7 -10.03 -8.01 9.97
CA GLY A 7 -8.61 -7.76 9.64
C GLY A 7 -7.79 -9.03 9.34
N GLY A 8 -8.04 -10.15 10.05
CA GLY A 8 -7.35 -11.42 9.79
C GLY A 8 -7.74 -12.03 8.44
N ASN A 9 -8.99 -11.93 8.06
CA ASN A 9 -9.51 -12.44 6.80
C ASN A 9 -8.97 -11.66 5.57
N GLU A 10 -8.66 -10.38 5.73
CA GLU A 10 -8.10 -9.55 4.66
C GLU A 10 -6.68 -10.00 4.26
N TYR A 11 -5.79 -10.24 5.21
CA TYR A 11 -4.44 -10.75 4.94
C TYR A 11 -4.47 -12.16 4.34
N ASP A 12 -5.38 -13.04 4.78
CA ASP A 12 -5.58 -14.36 4.18
C ASP A 12 -6.02 -14.23 2.71
N THR A 13 -6.84 -13.25 2.41
CA THR A 13 -7.28 -12.97 1.04
C THR A 13 -6.13 -12.45 0.19
N ARG A 14 -5.29 -11.55 0.73
CA ARG A 14 -4.07 -11.06 0.08
C ARG A 14 -3.11 -12.22 -0.23
N MET A 15 -2.82 -13.10 0.74
CA MET A 15 -1.93 -14.25 0.55
C MET A 15 -2.47 -15.27 -0.46
N ARG A 16 -3.76 -15.61 -0.41
CA ARG A 16 -4.39 -16.49 -1.41
C ARG A 16 -4.31 -15.90 -2.82
N ARG A 17 -4.54 -14.58 -2.96
CA ARG A 17 -4.42 -13.90 -4.26
C ARG A 17 -2.98 -13.91 -4.75
N ALA A 18 -2.00 -13.62 -3.90
CA ALA A 18 -0.59 -13.66 -4.23
C ALA A 18 -0.16 -15.06 -4.73
N GLY A 19 -0.48 -16.12 -4.01
CA GLY A 19 -0.17 -17.49 -4.43
C GLY A 19 -0.84 -17.88 -5.76
N ARG A 20 -2.06 -17.40 -6.01
CA ARG A 20 -2.73 -17.63 -7.30
C ARG A 20 -2.02 -16.91 -8.45
N LEU A 21 -1.68 -15.64 -8.27
CA LEU A 21 -0.99 -14.85 -9.30
C LEU A 21 0.44 -15.37 -9.53
N SER A 22 1.16 -15.78 -8.48
CA SER A 22 2.48 -16.41 -8.56
C SER A 22 2.44 -17.66 -9.46
N SER A 23 1.42 -18.51 -9.30
CA SER A 23 1.26 -19.71 -10.14
C SER A 23 0.85 -19.41 -11.58
N GLN A 24 0.23 -18.28 -11.86
CA GLN A 24 -0.25 -17.89 -13.19
C GLN A 24 0.76 -17.05 -13.98
N HIS A 25 1.63 -16.30 -13.29
CA HIS A 25 2.52 -15.30 -13.87
C HIS A 25 3.96 -15.48 -13.35
N SER A 26 4.75 -16.28 -14.05
CA SER A 26 6.13 -16.61 -13.64
C SER A 26 7.04 -15.38 -13.47
N PHE A 27 6.80 -14.30 -14.24
CA PHE A 27 7.55 -13.05 -14.12
C PHE A 27 7.33 -12.32 -12.79
N ALA A 28 6.24 -12.61 -12.07
CA ALA A 28 5.92 -11.99 -10.79
C ALA A 28 6.07 -12.98 -9.60
N ALA A 29 6.41 -14.24 -9.87
CA ALA A 29 6.36 -15.31 -8.87
C ALA A 29 7.24 -15.00 -7.65
N GLU A 30 8.51 -14.66 -7.86
CA GLU A 30 9.46 -14.37 -6.78
C GLU A 30 9.00 -13.19 -5.91
N PHE A 31 8.47 -12.12 -6.53
CA PHE A 31 7.94 -10.95 -5.82
C PHE A 31 6.71 -11.29 -4.98
N LEU A 32 5.79 -12.07 -5.54
CA LEU A 32 4.55 -12.46 -4.87
C LEU A 32 4.79 -13.47 -3.75
N ASP A 33 5.75 -14.38 -3.92
CA ASP A 33 6.17 -15.32 -2.88
C ASP A 33 6.81 -14.57 -1.71
N PHE A 34 7.72 -13.64 -1.98
CA PHE A 34 8.28 -12.76 -0.95
C PHE A 34 7.18 -11.94 -0.24
N TYR A 35 6.25 -11.35 -1.00
CA TYR A 35 5.12 -10.63 -0.41
C TYR A 35 4.29 -11.50 0.54
N THR A 36 4.14 -12.79 0.24
CA THR A 36 3.38 -13.72 1.11
C THR A 36 4.01 -13.82 2.51
N HIS A 37 5.33 -13.82 2.63
CA HIS A 37 6.03 -13.81 3.91
C HIS A 37 5.81 -12.48 4.67
N ILE A 38 5.86 -11.36 3.96
CA ILE A 38 5.54 -10.05 4.54
C ILE A 38 4.10 -10.04 5.06
N ALA A 39 3.14 -10.47 4.23
CA ALA A 39 1.72 -10.47 4.58
C ALA A 39 1.40 -11.38 5.78
N ALA A 40 2.08 -12.53 5.90
CA ALA A 40 1.96 -13.42 7.04
C ALA A 40 2.46 -12.75 8.34
N PHE A 41 3.61 -12.08 8.29
CA PHE A 41 4.11 -11.29 9.42
C PHE A 41 3.14 -10.15 9.78
N GLN A 42 2.70 -9.40 8.78
CA GLN A 42 1.75 -8.29 8.95
C GLN A 42 0.43 -8.76 9.59
N LYS A 43 -0.08 -9.93 9.21
CA LYS A 43 -1.25 -10.55 9.83
C LYS A 43 -1.05 -10.79 11.32
N ALA A 44 0.07 -11.40 11.71
CA ALA A 44 0.39 -11.66 13.11
C ALA A 44 0.56 -10.36 13.90
N LEU A 45 1.27 -9.37 13.36
CA LEU A 45 1.43 -8.06 13.97
C LEU A 45 0.07 -7.37 14.17
N ARG A 46 -0.81 -7.42 13.16
CA ARG A 46 -2.16 -6.85 13.23
C ARG A 46 -2.99 -7.46 14.36
N ALA A 47 -2.88 -8.78 14.57
CA ALA A 47 -3.55 -9.47 15.67
C ALA A 47 -3.02 -9.00 17.04
N ASN A 48 -1.71 -8.84 17.20
CA ASN A 48 -1.08 -8.33 18.42
C ASN A 48 -1.50 -6.88 18.71
N ILE A 49 -1.56 -6.01 17.71
CA ILE A 49 -2.05 -4.64 17.82
C ILE A 49 -3.50 -4.63 18.33
N ALA A 50 -4.36 -5.45 17.73
CA ALA A 50 -5.77 -5.53 18.11
C ALA A 50 -5.95 -6.01 19.58
N ALA A 51 -5.19 -7.03 19.99
CA ALA A 51 -5.22 -7.54 21.37
C ALA A 51 -4.76 -6.49 22.39
N SER A 52 -3.68 -5.76 22.10
CA SER A 52 -3.14 -4.71 22.99
C SER A 52 -4.06 -3.49 23.07
N SER A 53 -4.74 -3.13 21.97
CA SER A 53 -5.68 -2.00 21.94
C SER A 53 -6.96 -2.26 22.71
N GLY A 54 -7.42 -3.52 22.77
CA GLY A 54 -8.58 -3.92 23.57
C GLY A 54 -8.41 -3.66 25.07
N LEU A 55 -7.18 -3.63 25.56
CA LEU A 55 -6.85 -3.33 26.97
C LEU A 55 -6.87 -1.83 27.30
N LYS A 56 -6.67 -0.96 26.31
CA LYS A 56 -6.58 0.51 26.49
C LYS A 56 -7.83 1.28 26.01
N SER A 57 -8.77 0.64 25.31
CA SER A 57 -9.86 1.28 24.56
C SER A 57 -11.08 1.65 25.40
N ARG A 58 -10.94 2.36 26.50
CA ARG A 58 -12.14 2.89 27.20
C ARG A 58 -12.27 4.42 27.24
N SER A 59 -11.38 5.22 26.65
CA SER A 59 -11.46 6.68 26.81
C SER A 59 -10.78 7.59 25.77
N THR A 60 -10.32 7.09 24.61
CA THR A 60 -9.71 8.01 23.62
C THR A 60 -10.55 8.05 22.34
N PRO A 61 -11.05 9.24 21.92
CA PRO A 61 -11.69 9.40 20.61
C PRO A 61 -10.73 9.00 19.49
N ALA A 62 -11.30 8.73 18.31
CA ALA A 62 -10.52 8.38 17.11
C ALA A 62 -9.41 9.42 16.89
N VAL A 63 -8.17 8.98 17.10
CA VAL A 63 -6.98 9.80 16.97
C VAL A 63 -6.68 9.97 15.49
N ASP A 64 -6.32 11.16 15.06
CA ASP A 64 -5.88 11.44 13.70
C ASP A 64 -4.66 10.55 13.37
N LEU A 65 -4.61 9.97 12.16
CA LEU A 65 -3.43 9.22 11.71
C LEU A 65 -2.17 10.09 11.58
N ARG A 66 -2.31 11.40 11.68
CA ARG A 66 -1.20 12.35 11.67
C ARG A 66 -0.62 12.63 13.06
N ASP A 67 -1.26 12.13 14.11
CA ASP A 67 -0.71 12.25 15.47
C ASP A 67 0.57 11.41 15.61
N PRO A 68 1.46 11.78 16.55
CA PRO A 68 2.65 11.00 16.85
C PRO A 68 2.34 9.52 17.11
N ILE A 69 3.20 8.64 16.59
CA ILE A 69 3.03 7.20 16.74
C ILE A 69 3.46 6.74 18.15
N ASP A 70 2.68 5.85 18.74
CA ASP A 70 3.10 5.09 19.93
C ASP A 70 3.71 3.75 19.48
N LEU A 71 5.03 3.66 19.51
CA LEU A 71 5.78 2.47 19.14
C LEU A 71 5.83 1.39 20.23
N THR A 72 5.28 1.62 21.42
CA THR A 72 5.38 0.69 22.57
C THR A 72 4.90 -0.71 22.23
N VAL A 73 3.79 -0.82 21.46
CA VAL A 73 3.23 -2.11 21.04
C VAL A 73 3.97 -2.71 19.84
N LEU A 74 4.57 -1.88 19.00
CA LEU A 74 5.16 -2.29 17.73
C LEU A 74 6.62 -2.69 17.87
N LEU A 75 7.41 -1.90 18.58
CA LEU A 75 8.87 -2.03 18.66
C LEU A 75 9.37 -3.43 19.07
N PRO A 76 8.71 -4.14 20.02
CA PRO A 76 9.11 -5.51 20.38
C PRO A 76 9.08 -6.50 19.20
N HIS A 77 8.30 -6.21 18.16
CA HIS A 77 8.15 -7.07 16.98
C HIS A 77 9.11 -6.72 15.83
N PHE A 78 9.80 -5.56 15.89
CA PHE A 78 10.59 -5.06 14.77
C PHE A 78 11.80 -5.96 14.45
N ARG A 79 12.49 -6.49 15.48
CA ARG A 79 13.58 -7.46 15.27
C ARG A 79 13.11 -8.73 14.53
N GLY A 80 11.94 -9.26 14.90
CA GLY A 80 11.35 -10.42 14.23
C GLY A 80 10.96 -10.11 12.77
N PHE A 81 10.50 -8.89 12.50
CA PHE A 81 10.27 -8.42 11.14
C PHE A 81 11.56 -8.38 10.31
N LEU A 82 12.62 -7.78 10.84
CA LEU A 82 13.93 -7.72 10.17
C LEU A 82 14.45 -9.13 9.85
N SER A 83 14.32 -10.09 10.79
CA SER A 83 14.69 -11.49 10.56
C SER A 83 13.86 -12.13 9.44
N THR A 84 12.56 -11.84 9.36
CA THR A 84 11.71 -12.32 8.26
C THR A 84 12.19 -11.78 6.91
N ILE A 85 12.53 -10.50 6.83
CA ILE A 85 13.05 -9.90 5.60
C ILE A 85 14.41 -10.48 5.24
N GLU A 86 15.33 -10.63 6.21
CA GLU A 86 16.66 -11.21 5.98
C GLU A 86 16.57 -12.62 5.39
N GLN A 87 15.60 -13.43 5.82
CA GLN A 87 15.45 -14.83 5.38
C GLN A 87 14.79 -14.99 4.02
N HIS A 88 13.90 -14.10 3.63
CA HIS A 88 13.01 -14.29 2.47
C HIS A 88 13.15 -13.23 1.36
N ALA A 89 13.83 -12.13 1.62
CA ALA A 89 13.97 -11.05 0.65
C ALA A 89 15.09 -11.34 -0.37
N PRO A 90 15.07 -10.65 -1.52
CA PRO A 90 16.23 -10.59 -2.41
C PRO A 90 17.49 -10.14 -1.65
N PRO A 91 18.69 -10.60 -2.08
CA PRO A 91 19.94 -10.45 -1.31
C PRO A 91 20.25 -9.04 -0.82
N ALA A 92 20.05 -8.02 -1.67
CA ALA A 92 20.32 -6.63 -1.32
C ALA A 92 19.40 -6.11 -0.18
N LEU A 93 18.13 -6.48 -0.22
CA LEU A 93 17.16 -6.10 0.81
C LEU A 93 17.37 -6.91 2.09
N GLY A 94 17.69 -8.20 1.98
CA GLY A 94 18.05 -9.04 3.13
C GLY A 94 19.28 -8.49 3.86
N GLN A 95 20.32 -8.07 3.12
CA GLN A 95 21.49 -7.42 3.68
C GLN A 95 21.15 -6.10 4.37
N ALA A 96 20.27 -5.28 3.80
CA ALA A 96 19.83 -4.04 4.43
C ALA A 96 19.07 -4.31 5.75
N ALA A 97 18.23 -5.35 5.79
CA ALA A 97 17.55 -5.76 7.02
C ALA A 97 18.54 -6.26 8.08
N HIS A 98 19.54 -7.03 7.68
CA HIS A 98 20.62 -7.46 8.55
C HIS A 98 21.37 -6.25 9.15
N GLN A 99 21.80 -5.30 8.33
CA GLN A 99 22.47 -4.08 8.78
C GLN A 99 21.61 -3.28 9.76
N MET A 100 20.31 -3.13 9.46
CA MET A 100 19.37 -2.49 10.37
C MET A 100 19.26 -3.22 11.71
N SER A 101 19.31 -4.55 11.73
CA SER A 101 19.21 -5.38 12.94
C SER A 101 20.39 -5.20 13.90
N LEU A 102 21.55 -4.78 13.40
CA LEU A 102 22.76 -4.49 14.18
C LEU A 102 22.73 -3.13 14.85
N LEU A 103 21.85 -2.23 14.43
CA LEU A 103 21.71 -0.90 15.03
C LEU A 103 21.00 -0.96 16.38
N PRO A 104 21.29 0.00 17.28
CA PRO A 104 20.58 0.13 18.54
C PRO A 104 19.10 0.45 18.32
N SER A 105 18.24 0.11 19.29
CA SER A 105 16.79 0.33 19.22
C SER A 105 16.39 1.78 18.97
N ASP A 106 17.16 2.74 19.46
CA ASP A 106 16.89 4.18 19.26
C ASP A 106 16.96 4.57 17.78
N SER A 107 17.86 3.92 17.00
CA SER A 107 17.95 4.12 15.55
C SER A 107 16.71 3.54 14.82
N TRP A 108 16.14 2.45 15.34
CA TRP A 108 14.89 1.89 14.81
C TRP A 108 13.73 2.84 15.07
N VAL A 109 13.62 3.33 16.32
CA VAL A 109 12.60 4.31 16.71
C VAL A 109 12.67 5.54 15.80
N ALA A 110 13.84 6.15 15.67
CA ALA A 110 14.04 7.34 14.84
C ALA A 110 13.62 7.09 13.36
N SER A 111 13.98 5.93 12.80
CA SER A 111 13.61 5.58 11.42
C SER A 111 12.10 5.40 11.24
N LEU A 112 11.44 4.74 12.20
CA LEU A 112 10.00 4.46 12.15
C LEU A 112 9.18 5.75 12.37
N GLU A 113 9.57 6.60 13.32
CA GLU A 113 8.95 7.89 13.60
C GLU A 113 9.09 8.84 12.40
N ALA A 114 10.30 8.97 11.84
CA ALA A 114 10.53 9.79 10.65
C ALA A 114 9.64 9.35 9.47
N TYR A 115 9.50 8.04 9.22
CA TYR A 115 8.62 7.55 8.17
C TYR A 115 7.15 7.88 8.46
N TRP A 116 6.71 7.73 9.71
CA TRP A 116 5.34 8.02 10.13
C TRP A 116 5.00 9.51 9.98
N GLU A 117 5.86 10.40 10.44
CA GLU A 117 5.69 11.87 10.34
C GLU A 117 5.58 12.35 8.89
N HIS A 118 6.33 11.72 7.98
CA HIS A 118 6.27 12.04 6.56
C HIS A 118 5.10 11.36 5.82
N ALA A 119 4.25 10.60 6.54
CA ALA A 119 3.06 9.93 6.01
C ALA A 119 3.33 9.13 4.72
N GLY A 120 4.44 8.39 4.69
CA GLY A 120 4.79 7.57 3.53
C GLY A 120 5.11 8.36 2.26
N LYS A 121 5.43 9.65 2.34
CA LYS A 121 5.99 10.38 1.21
C LYS A 121 7.35 9.77 0.89
N TYR A 122 7.50 9.34 -0.36
CA TYR A 122 8.79 8.85 -0.82
C TYR A 122 9.82 9.99 -0.74
N ASP A 123 10.85 9.80 0.04
CA ASP A 123 11.98 10.74 0.18
C ASP A 123 13.21 10.14 -0.50
N GLN A 124 13.71 10.81 -1.55
CA GLN A 124 14.91 10.37 -2.26
C GLN A 124 16.19 10.43 -1.41
N GLN A 125 16.20 11.20 -0.34
CA GLN A 125 17.33 11.31 0.58
C GLN A 125 17.41 10.15 1.57
N VAL A 126 16.27 9.52 1.87
CA VAL A 126 16.20 8.30 2.68
C VAL A 126 16.35 7.09 1.77
N GLY A 127 17.29 6.21 2.07
CA GLY A 127 17.54 5.03 1.25
C GLY A 127 16.27 4.18 1.03
N ALA A 128 16.07 3.72 -0.20
CA ALA A 128 14.87 2.97 -0.60
C ALA A 128 14.56 1.77 0.32
N PHE A 129 15.58 1.07 0.78
CA PHE A 129 15.43 -0.09 1.68
C PHE A 129 14.95 0.32 3.08
N ALA A 130 15.45 1.43 3.62
CA ALA A 130 14.96 1.94 4.91
C ALA A 130 13.50 2.35 4.84
N GLN A 131 13.09 2.99 3.75
CA GLN A 131 11.68 3.32 3.50
C GLN A 131 10.81 2.08 3.35
N PHE A 132 11.29 1.06 2.62
CA PHE A 132 10.59 -0.22 2.51
C PHE A 132 10.38 -0.85 3.89
N LEU A 133 11.44 -0.97 4.69
CA LEU A 133 11.39 -1.60 6.02
C LEU A 133 10.38 -0.88 6.94
N ALA A 134 10.46 0.45 6.99
CA ALA A 134 9.54 1.24 7.80
C ALA A 134 8.09 1.12 7.30
N ARG A 135 7.87 1.24 5.99
CA ARG A 135 6.53 1.13 5.39
C ARG A 135 5.91 -0.24 5.65
N ALA A 136 6.64 -1.32 5.32
CA ALA A 136 6.13 -2.67 5.44
C ALA A 136 5.80 -3.04 6.90
N PHE A 137 6.58 -2.53 7.85
CA PHE A 137 6.37 -2.76 9.27
C PHE A 137 5.21 -1.94 9.84
N LEU A 138 5.10 -0.65 9.47
CA LEU A 138 4.10 0.27 10.03
C LEU A 138 2.73 0.16 9.37
N GLN A 139 2.64 -0.36 8.15
CA GLN A 139 1.39 -0.44 7.40
C GLN A 139 0.26 -1.15 8.16
N PRO A 140 0.45 -2.31 8.84
CA PRO A 140 -0.62 -2.94 9.63
C PRO A 140 -1.19 -2.06 10.74
N TYR A 141 -0.36 -1.22 11.34
CA TYR A 141 -0.79 -0.28 12.36
C TYR A 141 -1.56 0.90 11.74
N ALA A 142 -1.08 1.44 10.63
CA ALA A 142 -1.79 2.48 9.89
C ALA A 142 -3.17 2.00 9.40
N GLU A 143 -3.26 0.79 8.85
CA GLU A 143 -4.52 0.14 8.45
C GLU A 143 -5.45 -0.10 9.66
N PHE A 144 -4.88 -0.47 10.83
CA PHE A 144 -5.66 -0.62 12.05
C PHE A 144 -6.28 0.69 12.52
N ARG A 145 -5.51 1.75 12.50
CA ARG A 145 -5.95 3.06 12.94
C ARG A 145 -6.96 3.66 11.96
N SER A 146 -6.72 3.56 10.64
CA SER A 146 -7.64 4.07 9.62
C SER A 146 -9.03 3.42 9.69
N ALA A 147 -9.09 2.12 9.98
CA ALA A 147 -10.35 1.39 10.13
C ALA A 147 -11.20 1.86 11.34
N GLN A 148 -10.63 2.59 12.28
CA GLN A 148 -11.33 3.12 13.46
C GLN A 148 -11.82 4.56 13.27
N ILE A 149 -11.36 5.26 12.22
CA ILE A 149 -11.75 6.63 11.94
C ILE A 149 -13.07 6.63 11.16
N PRO A 150 -14.10 7.36 11.63
CA PRO A 150 -15.35 7.49 10.89
C PRO A 150 -15.11 8.12 9.51
N LYS A 151 -15.69 7.49 8.48
CA LYS A 151 -15.59 8.01 7.11
C LYS A 151 -16.55 9.19 6.92
N ALA A 152 -16.01 10.35 6.60
CA ALA A 152 -16.79 11.53 6.25
C ALA A 152 -17.03 11.60 4.73
N PRO A 153 -18.16 12.19 4.28
CA PRO A 153 -18.35 12.51 2.87
C PRO A 153 -17.22 13.42 2.37
N MET A 154 -16.67 13.12 1.19
CA MET A 154 -15.50 13.81 0.68
C MET A 154 -15.71 14.38 -0.71
N VAL A 155 -14.97 15.45 -1.01
CA VAL A 155 -14.88 16.00 -2.36
C VAL A 155 -14.06 15.05 -3.23
N MET A 156 -14.63 14.60 -4.36
CA MET A 156 -14.05 13.63 -5.28
C MET A 156 -12.78 14.09 -6.03
N THR A 157 -12.18 15.20 -5.63
CA THR A 157 -10.95 15.76 -6.20
C THR A 157 -9.80 15.83 -5.21
N VAL A 158 -9.96 15.23 -4.02
CA VAL A 158 -8.88 15.17 -3.01
C VAL A 158 -7.80 14.23 -3.48
N ARG A 159 -6.60 14.77 -3.74
CA ARG A 159 -5.48 14.06 -4.40
C ARG A 159 -4.54 13.30 -3.46
N VAL A 160 -4.69 13.47 -2.17
CA VAL A 160 -3.94 12.75 -1.12
C VAL A 160 -4.92 12.07 -0.18
N CYS A 161 -4.45 11.07 0.54
CA CYS A 161 -5.28 10.36 1.50
C CYS A 161 -5.85 11.31 2.56
N PRO A 162 -7.17 11.32 2.78
CA PRO A 162 -7.82 12.21 3.74
C PRO A 162 -7.44 11.93 5.19
N LEU A 163 -7.02 10.68 5.48
CA LEU A 163 -6.71 10.26 6.83
C LEU A 163 -5.24 10.48 7.21
N CYS A 164 -4.31 10.08 6.34
CA CYS A 164 -2.87 10.15 6.66
C CYS A 164 -2.08 11.14 5.79
N GLY A 165 -2.67 11.70 4.73
CA GLY A 165 -1.98 12.63 3.82
C GLY A 165 -1.03 11.97 2.81
N ALA A 166 -0.89 10.64 2.81
CA ALA A 166 -0.06 9.93 1.85
C ALA A 166 -0.62 10.02 0.42
N ARG A 167 0.25 9.83 -0.58
CA ARG A 167 -0.16 9.76 -1.98
C ARG A 167 -0.97 8.49 -2.27
N PRO A 168 -1.86 8.51 -3.28
CA PRO A 168 -2.49 7.28 -3.74
C PRO A 168 -1.46 6.33 -4.35
N LEU A 169 -1.64 5.04 -4.08
CA LEU A 169 -0.86 3.97 -4.67
C LEU A 169 -1.41 3.60 -6.05
N LEU A 170 -2.73 3.43 -6.14
CA LEU A 170 -3.42 2.95 -7.33
C LEU A 170 -4.88 3.43 -7.37
N GLY A 171 -5.48 3.34 -8.56
CA GLY A 171 -6.91 3.50 -8.77
C GLY A 171 -7.65 2.19 -8.64
N VAL A 172 -8.87 2.23 -8.13
CA VAL A 172 -9.78 1.07 -8.07
C VAL A 172 -11.05 1.41 -8.81
N LEU A 173 -11.50 0.54 -9.71
CA LEU A 173 -12.80 0.65 -10.35
C LEU A 173 -13.72 -0.46 -9.80
N ARG A 174 -14.76 -0.05 -9.08
CA ARG A 174 -15.76 -0.97 -8.51
C ARG A 174 -17.05 -0.95 -9.32
N PRO A 175 -17.78 -2.08 -9.46
CA PRO A 175 -19.10 -2.08 -10.06
C PRO A 175 -20.05 -1.11 -9.33
N GLU A 176 -20.74 -0.27 -10.08
CA GLU A 176 -21.79 0.63 -9.57
C GLU A 176 -22.84 0.85 -10.66
N GLY A 177 -24.07 0.34 -10.45
CA GLY A 177 -25.11 0.31 -11.48
C GLY A 177 -24.62 -0.40 -12.74
N ASP A 178 -24.89 0.18 -13.92
CA ASP A 178 -24.44 -0.32 -15.21
C ASP A 178 -22.99 0.08 -15.57
N GLY A 179 -22.24 0.65 -14.62
CA GLY A 179 -20.90 1.17 -14.85
C GLY A 179 -19.91 0.83 -13.74
N GLY A 180 -18.95 1.73 -13.54
CA GLY A 180 -17.96 1.57 -12.48
C GLY A 180 -17.66 2.89 -11.79
N LYS A 181 -17.57 2.85 -10.48
CA LYS A 181 -17.14 3.94 -9.61
C LYS A 181 -15.64 3.89 -9.42
N ARG A 182 -14.94 5.00 -9.69
CA ARG A 182 -13.50 5.11 -9.48
C ARG A 182 -13.23 5.65 -8.08
N SER A 183 -12.28 5.00 -7.41
CA SER A 183 -11.67 5.44 -6.16
C SER A 183 -10.15 5.41 -6.26
N LEU A 184 -9.47 6.03 -5.29
CA LEU A 184 -8.04 5.92 -5.08
C LEU A 184 -7.79 5.14 -3.79
N LEU A 185 -6.73 4.33 -3.80
CA LEU A 185 -6.27 3.56 -2.64
C LEU A 185 -4.98 4.16 -2.09
N CYS A 186 -4.96 4.43 -0.80
CA CYS A 186 -3.81 5.00 -0.12
C CYS A 186 -2.61 4.06 -0.13
N SER A 187 -1.42 4.61 -0.39
CA SER A 187 -0.17 3.86 -0.38
C SER A 187 0.26 3.37 1.01
N PHE A 188 -0.26 3.97 2.08
CA PHE A 188 0.19 3.70 3.44
C PHE A 188 -0.89 3.05 4.32
N CYS A 189 -2.03 3.72 4.52
CA CYS A 189 -3.07 3.22 5.43
C CYS A 189 -4.17 2.40 4.74
N SER A 190 -4.04 2.18 3.43
CA SER A 190 -5.01 1.43 2.60
C SER A 190 -6.44 2.00 2.64
N GLU A 191 -6.61 3.27 3.06
CA GLU A 191 -7.90 3.94 2.92
C GLU A 191 -8.25 4.09 1.45
N GLU A 192 -9.50 3.81 1.11
CA GLU A 192 -10.04 3.97 -0.22
C GLU A 192 -11.04 5.12 -0.22
N TRP A 193 -10.83 6.12 -1.11
CA TRP A 193 -11.73 7.27 -1.23
C TRP A 193 -12.16 7.50 -2.66
N GLU A 194 -13.39 7.99 -2.83
CA GLU A 194 -13.96 8.28 -4.13
C GLU A 194 -13.19 9.37 -4.86
N PHE A 195 -12.97 9.18 -6.18
CA PHE A 195 -12.24 10.10 -7.01
C PHE A 195 -12.82 10.18 -8.43
N ARG A 196 -12.82 11.38 -9.04
CA ARG A 196 -13.36 11.57 -10.38
C ARG A 196 -12.64 10.71 -11.43
N ARG A 197 -13.40 10.20 -12.40
CA ARG A 197 -12.83 9.31 -13.44
C ARG A 197 -11.87 10.04 -14.36
N ILE A 198 -12.23 11.24 -14.80
CA ILE A 198 -11.44 12.11 -15.69
C ILE A 198 -10.83 13.20 -14.80
N HIS A 199 -9.78 12.87 -14.08
CA HIS A 199 -9.03 13.80 -13.24
C HIS A 199 -7.69 13.18 -12.82
N CYS A 200 -6.61 13.90 -13.10
CA CYS A 200 -5.26 13.46 -12.72
C CYS A 200 -5.01 13.66 -11.21
N PRO A 201 -4.67 12.63 -10.43
CA PRO A 201 -4.41 12.79 -9.00
C PRO A 201 -3.09 13.52 -8.71
N THR A 202 -2.26 13.80 -9.71
CA THR A 202 -0.99 14.50 -9.53
C THR A 202 -1.12 16.00 -9.83
N CYS A 203 -1.54 16.37 -11.04
CA CYS A 203 -1.58 17.79 -11.48
C CYS A 203 -2.99 18.37 -11.56
N GLY A 204 -4.04 17.54 -11.51
CA GLY A 204 -5.41 18.00 -11.63
C GLY A 204 -5.90 18.15 -13.07
N GLU A 205 -5.18 17.62 -14.07
CA GLU A 205 -5.62 17.61 -15.47
C GLU A 205 -7.00 16.95 -15.63
N GLU A 206 -7.89 17.55 -16.42
CA GLU A 206 -9.25 17.06 -16.65
C GLU A 206 -9.56 16.85 -18.14
N ALA A 207 -8.66 17.24 -19.04
CA ALA A 207 -8.85 17.01 -20.46
C ALA A 207 -8.70 15.52 -20.80
N GLU A 208 -9.77 14.90 -21.30
CA GLU A 208 -9.83 13.46 -21.61
C GLU A 208 -8.69 13.03 -22.55
N GLY A 209 -8.40 13.82 -23.59
CA GLY A 209 -7.29 13.54 -24.51
C GLY A 209 -5.87 13.63 -23.91
N LYS A 210 -5.74 14.04 -22.61
CA LYS A 210 -4.48 14.10 -21.86
C LYS A 210 -4.36 13.03 -20.78
N LEU A 211 -5.37 12.17 -20.64
CA LEU A 211 -5.45 11.13 -19.64
C LEU A 211 -5.57 9.73 -20.29
N PRO A 212 -4.56 9.30 -21.05
CA PRO A 212 -4.62 8.00 -21.70
C PRO A 212 -4.64 6.84 -20.69
N VAL A 213 -5.34 5.76 -21.08
CA VAL A 213 -5.43 4.51 -20.34
C VAL A 213 -4.94 3.37 -21.20
N TYR A 214 -3.98 2.60 -20.68
CA TYR A 214 -3.37 1.47 -21.37
C TYR A 214 -3.65 0.16 -20.65
N VAL A 215 -3.90 -0.91 -21.38
CA VAL A 215 -4.20 -2.25 -20.88
C VAL A 215 -3.33 -3.29 -21.60
N ALA A 216 -3.04 -4.40 -20.93
CA ALA A 216 -2.38 -5.54 -21.54
C ALA A 216 -3.34 -6.75 -21.56
N GLU A 217 -3.28 -7.55 -22.63
CA GLU A 217 -4.12 -8.74 -22.77
C GLU A 217 -3.90 -9.77 -21.65
N GLN A 218 -2.65 -9.87 -21.16
CA GLN A 218 -2.25 -10.82 -20.12
C GLN A 218 -2.81 -10.44 -18.73
N LEU A 219 -3.15 -9.16 -18.53
CA LEU A 219 -3.65 -8.61 -17.27
C LEU A 219 -4.84 -7.66 -17.54
N PRO A 220 -5.96 -8.17 -18.10
CA PRO A 220 -7.04 -7.32 -18.64
C PRO A 220 -7.78 -6.51 -17.57
N HIS A 221 -7.67 -6.87 -16.31
CA HIS A 221 -8.23 -6.17 -15.16
C HIS A 221 -7.26 -5.15 -14.55
N ILE A 222 -6.02 -5.05 -15.06
CA ILE A 222 -5.05 -4.04 -14.64
C ILE A 222 -4.79 -3.08 -15.78
N ARG A 223 -4.66 -1.81 -15.48
CA ARG A 223 -4.41 -0.76 -16.46
C ARG A 223 -3.40 0.26 -15.94
N VAL A 224 -2.74 0.94 -16.85
CA VAL A 224 -1.95 2.15 -16.58
C VAL A 224 -2.87 3.36 -16.83
N GLU A 225 -3.09 4.19 -15.82
CA GLU A 225 -3.78 5.47 -15.90
C GLU A 225 -2.71 6.56 -15.93
N ALA A 226 -2.36 7.06 -17.11
CA ALA A 226 -1.29 8.03 -17.31
C ALA A 226 -1.83 9.45 -17.51
N CYS A 227 -0.95 10.44 -17.33
CA CYS A 227 -1.23 11.84 -17.60
C CYS A 227 -0.14 12.42 -18.51
N ASP A 228 -0.52 12.87 -19.70
CA ASP A 228 0.40 13.47 -20.65
C ASP A 228 0.90 14.85 -20.24
N THR A 229 0.18 15.55 -19.38
CA THR A 229 0.55 16.87 -18.88
C THR A 229 1.67 16.79 -17.85
N CYS A 230 1.58 15.92 -16.85
CA CYS A 230 2.60 15.84 -15.80
C CYS A 230 3.54 14.64 -15.93
N LYS A 231 3.28 13.74 -16.87
CA LYS A 231 4.05 12.51 -17.12
C LYS A 231 4.11 11.53 -15.95
N PHE A 232 3.16 11.63 -15.02
CA PHE A 232 2.96 10.61 -13.99
C PHE A 232 1.88 9.61 -14.38
N PHE A 233 2.01 8.39 -13.85
CA PHE A 233 0.97 7.36 -13.93
C PHE A 233 0.72 6.72 -12.56
N LEU A 234 -0.42 6.07 -12.46
CA LEU A 234 -0.71 5.06 -11.44
C LEU A 234 -1.36 3.83 -12.12
N THR A 235 -1.26 2.69 -11.47
CA THR A 235 -2.01 1.50 -11.90
C THR A 235 -3.46 1.63 -11.49
N GLY A 236 -4.37 1.09 -12.29
CA GLY A 236 -5.78 0.94 -11.97
C GLY A 236 -6.16 -0.53 -11.95
N VAL A 237 -6.87 -0.97 -10.90
CA VAL A 237 -7.41 -2.33 -10.81
C VAL A 237 -8.92 -2.28 -11.02
N ASP A 238 -9.38 -2.97 -12.06
CA ASP A 238 -10.76 -2.98 -12.51
C ASP A 238 -11.52 -4.21 -11.97
N LEU A 239 -12.22 -4.03 -10.87
CA LEU A 239 -13.03 -5.08 -10.23
C LEU A 239 -14.32 -5.39 -11.00
N THR A 240 -14.67 -4.62 -12.03
CA THR A 240 -15.76 -4.97 -12.95
C THR A 240 -15.35 -6.09 -13.91
N LYS A 241 -14.04 -6.23 -14.18
CA LYS A 241 -13.46 -7.28 -15.03
C LYS A 241 -13.02 -8.52 -14.25
N ASP A 242 -12.42 -8.36 -13.07
CA ASP A 242 -12.14 -9.46 -12.14
C ASP A 242 -12.55 -9.07 -10.71
N GLY A 243 -13.74 -9.46 -10.30
CA GLY A 243 -14.25 -9.21 -8.95
C GLY A 243 -13.48 -9.95 -7.83
N ARG A 244 -12.56 -10.86 -8.20
CA ARG A 244 -11.68 -11.57 -7.23
C ARG A 244 -10.32 -10.92 -7.09
N ALA A 245 -10.04 -9.86 -7.86
CA ALA A 245 -8.79 -9.12 -7.74
C ALA A 245 -8.69 -8.46 -6.36
N VAL A 246 -7.48 -8.42 -5.84
CA VAL A 246 -7.12 -7.75 -4.58
C VAL A 246 -6.18 -6.61 -4.94
N PRO A 247 -6.65 -5.36 -4.98
CA PRO A 247 -5.93 -4.25 -5.59
C PRO A 247 -4.46 -4.14 -5.20
N LEU A 248 -4.15 -4.24 -3.89
CA LEU A 248 -2.76 -4.19 -3.39
C LEU A 248 -1.87 -5.31 -3.92
N VAL A 249 -2.43 -6.49 -4.18
CA VAL A 249 -1.69 -7.68 -4.63
C VAL A 249 -1.58 -7.72 -6.15
N ASP A 250 -2.66 -7.38 -6.83
CA ASP A 250 -2.68 -7.32 -8.29
C ASP A 250 -1.74 -6.24 -8.82
N ASP A 251 -1.59 -5.14 -8.09
CA ASP A 251 -0.60 -4.11 -8.38
C ASP A 251 0.86 -4.62 -8.32
N LEU A 252 1.17 -5.56 -7.42
CA LEU A 252 2.49 -6.20 -7.37
C LEU A 252 2.77 -7.07 -8.61
N ALA A 253 1.74 -7.61 -9.24
CA ALA A 253 1.85 -8.38 -10.48
C ALA A 253 1.89 -7.48 -11.73
N ALA A 254 1.68 -6.18 -11.61
CA ALA A 254 1.65 -5.23 -12.72
C ALA A 254 3.03 -4.83 -13.27
N ILE A 255 4.08 -5.59 -12.96
CA ILE A 255 5.48 -5.30 -13.34
C ILE A 255 5.62 -4.99 -14.84
N PRO A 256 5.10 -5.81 -15.78
CA PRO A 256 5.25 -5.52 -17.22
C PRO A 256 4.61 -4.20 -17.62
N LEU A 257 3.46 -3.86 -17.05
CA LEU A 257 2.77 -2.59 -17.31
C LEU A 257 3.55 -1.40 -16.76
N THR A 258 4.15 -1.56 -15.57
CA THR A 258 4.99 -0.54 -14.94
C THR A 258 6.25 -0.26 -15.78
N LEU A 259 6.94 -1.32 -16.23
CA LEU A 259 8.12 -1.21 -17.09
C LEU A 259 7.76 -0.54 -18.42
N TRP A 260 6.68 -0.98 -19.05
CA TRP A 260 6.17 -0.38 -20.27
C TRP A 260 5.90 1.13 -20.10
N ALA A 261 5.28 1.53 -18.99
CA ALA A 261 4.99 2.94 -18.73
C ALA A 261 6.27 3.78 -18.57
N HIS A 262 7.30 3.24 -17.91
CA HIS A 262 8.61 3.90 -17.79
C HIS A 262 9.30 4.05 -19.14
N GLU A 263 9.29 3.01 -19.99
CA GLU A 263 9.84 3.05 -21.35
C GLU A 263 9.13 4.09 -22.24
N HIS A 264 7.86 4.39 -21.95
CA HIS A 264 7.06 5.41 -22.65
C HIS A 264 7.11 6.80 -21.98
N GLY A 265 8.08 7.02 -21.07
CA GLY A 265 8.37 8.32 -20.48
C GLY A 265 7.44 8.76 -19.35
N TYR A 266 6.69 7.83 -18.76
CA TYR A 266 5.90 8.11 -17.57
C TYR A 266 6.64 7.68 -16.30
N SER A 267 6.49 8.45 -15.23
CA SER A 267 7.00 8.10 -13.90
C SER A 267 5.84 7.63 -13.00
N ARG A 268 6.08 6.63 -12.17
CA ARG A 268 5.06 6.17 -11.23
C ARG A 268 4.84 7.21 -10.12
N LEU A 269 3.58 7.50 -9.80
CA LEU A 269 3.23 8.50 -8.78
C LEU A 269 3.73 8.10 -7.39
N GLN A 270 3.55 6.85 -7.04
CA GLN A 270 3.98 6.25 -5.77
C GLN A 270 4.37 4.79 -6.01
N PRO A 271 5.60 4.37 -5.70
CA PRO A 271 5.99 2.96 -5.78
C PRO A 271 5.10 2.08 -4.90
N ASN A 272 4.84 0.85 -5.35
CA ASN A 272 4.18 -0.13 -4.50
C ASN A 272 5.09 -0.60 -3.35
N LEU A 273 4.62 -1.56 -2.56
CA LEU A 273 5.40 -2.02 -1.40
C LEU A 273 6.76 -2.59 -1.79
N LEU A 274 6.88 -3.21 -2.97
CA LEU A 274 8.12 -3.83 -3.45
C LEU A 274 8.97 -2.91 -4.34
N GLY A 275 8.58 -1.62 -4.48
CA GLY A 275 9.39 -0.60 -5.16
C GLY A 275 9.19 -0.52 -6.68
N THR A 276 8.20 -1.22 -7.22
CA THR A 276 7.87 -1.18 -8.67
C THR A 276 6.75 -0.23 -9.00
#